data_ada1b54649a7cb7fe6d741279d58af16
#
_entry.id   ada1b54649a7cb7fe6d741279d58af16
#
_cell.length_a   1.000
_cell.length_b   1.000
_cell.length_c   1.000
_cell.angle_alpha   90.00
_cell.angle_beta   90.00
_cell.angle_gamma   90.00
#
_symmetry.space_group_name_H-M   'P 1'
#
loop_
_entity.id
_entity.type
_entity.pdbx_description
1 polymer ?
#
loop_
_entity_poly.entity_id
_entity_poly.type
_entity_poly.pdbx_seq_one_letter_code
_entity_poly.pdbx_strand_id
1 'polypeptide(L)'
;FYVIRYTNRANLRLIWFMNLIKSTGTFSLFTLLSRILGYLRDFFIAIYIGSGPIADAFFVAFRIPNTFRRLFSEGTFNAAFIPSYTNENLKSKKAGKIFSDDVLNLLIVFLLILVFVIEILMPWFVLLIAPGFKENSDKLELAIKLTRITFPFLLFVSLSSFFSAILNSHNKFGAASAAPIILNIFLI
;
A
#
# COMPACT_ATOMS: atom_id res chain seq x y z
N PHE A 1 27.52 41.28 -14.26
CA PHE A 1 26.14 40.76 -14.38
C PHE A 1 26.10 39.26 -14.70
N TYR A 2 27.00 38.72 -15.48
CA TYR A 2 27.04 37.28 -15.85
C TYR A 2 27.47 36.36 -14.70
N VAL A 3 28.37 36.78 -13.86
CA VAL A 3 28.94 35.97 -12.75
C VAL A 3 27.89 35.72 -11.65
N ILE A 4 27.00 36.70 -11.35
CA ILE A 4 25.95 36.57 -10.33
C ILE A 4 24.86 35.57 -10.77
N ARG A 5 24.60 35.45 -12.07
CA ARG A 5 23.62 34.47 -12.59
C ARG A 5 24.10 33.02 -12.53
N TYR A 6 25.40 32.78 -12.65
CA TYR A 6 26.00 31.44 -12.56
C TYR A 6 26.08 30.94 -11.13
N THR A 7 26.48 31.78 -10.19
CA THR A 7 26.53 31.45 -8.77
C THR A 7 25.17 31.11 -8.20
N ASN A 8 24.12 31.78 -8.64
CA ASN A 8 22.75 31.49 -8.18
C ASN A 8 22.23 30.13 -8.71
N ARG A 9 22.57 29.75 -9.94
CA ARG A 9 22.17 28.44 -10.50
C ARG A 9 22.93 27.27 -9.86
N ALA A 10 24.22 27.46 -9.53
CA ALA A 10 25.01 26.43 -8.84
C ALA A 10 24.50 26.19 -7.42
N ASN A 11 24.18 27.25 -6.68
CA ASN A 11 23.60 27.16 -5.34
C ASN A 11 22.20 26.52 -5.35
N LEU A 12 21.35 26.84 -6.33
CA LEU A 12 20.03 26.22 -6.50
C LEU A 12 20.15 24.71 -6.79
N ARG A 13 21.11 24.31 -7.64
CA ARG A 13 21.37 22.89 -7.91
C ARG A 13 21.87 22.14 -6.67
N LEU A 14 22.76 22.76 -5.88
CA LEU A 14 23.26 22.17 -4.63
C LEU A 14 22.14 22.00 -3.60
N ILE A 15 21.29 23.00 -3.40
CA ILE A 15 20.13 22.94 -2.50
C ILE A 15 19.15 21.86 -2.96
N TRP A 16 18.88 21.79 -4.25
CA TRP A 16 18.01 20.76 -4.83
C TRP A 16 18.60 19.35 -4.63
N PHE A 17 19.87 19.17 -4.87
CA PHE A 17 20.58 17.90 -4.67
C PHE A 17 20.62 17.47 -3.20
N MET A 18 20.86 18.41 -2.27
CA MET A 18 20.83 18.15 -0.83
C MET A 18 19.42 17.75 -0.35
N ASN A 19 18.37 18.38 -0.85
CA ASN A 19 17.00 18.03 -0.53
C ASN A 19 16.63 16.65 -1.09
N LEU A 20 17.11 16.30 -2.29
CA LEU A 20 16.94 15.00 -2.89
C LEU A 20 17.62 13.91 -2.04
N ILE A 21 18.88 14.10 -1.63
CA ILE A 21 19.61 13.17 -0.76
C ILE A 21 18.88 12.97 0.57
N LYS A 22 18.42 14.04 1.22
CA LYS A 22 17.67 13.95 2.47
C LYS A 22 16.37 13.17 2.30
N SER A 23 15.60 13.47 1.27
CA SER A 23 14.34 12.76 0.98
C SER A 23 14.57 11.29 0.68
N THR A 24 15.57 10.96 -0.14
CA THR A 24 15.94 9.59 -0.48
C THR A 24 16.46 8.85 0.75
N GLY A 25 17.31 9.49 1.55
CA GLY A 25 17.83 8.91 2.80
C GLY A 25 16.70 8.59 3.81
N THR A 26 15.78 9.51 4.01
CA THR A 26 14.60 9.28 4.88
C THR A 26 13.73 8.15 4.36
N PHE A 27 13.46 8.12 3.06
CA PHE A 27 12.68 7.06 2.43
C PHE A 27 13.37 5.69 2.59
N SER A 28 14.67 5.61 2.33
CA SER A 28 15.46 4.38 2.46
C SER A 28 15.51 3.88 3.90
N LEU A 29 15.70 4.79 4.87
CA LEU A 29 15.69 4.44 6.30
C LEU A 29 14.34 3.87 6.74
N PHE A 30 13.24 4.52 6.38
CA PHE A 30 11.89 4.03 6.72
C PHE A 30 11.57 2.70 6.02
N THR A 31 12.02 2.53 4.79
CA THR A 31 11.87 1.26 4.08
C THR A 31 12.65 0.14 4.77
N LEU A 32 13.89 0.40 5.19
CA LEU A 32 14.70 -0.57 5.93
C LEU A 32 14.06 -0.93 7.26
N LEU A 33 13.61 0.07 8.03
CA LEU A 33 12.93 -0.14 9.31
C LEU A 33 11.64 -0.96 9.14
N SER A 34 10.84 -0.64 8.12
CA SER A 34 9.64 -1.42 7.79
C SER A 34 9.95 -2.87 7.45
N ARG A 35 11.05 -3.14 6.74
CA ARG A 35 11.47 -4.52 6.41
C ARG A 35 11.91 -5.29 7.65
N ILE A 36 12.65 -4.65 8.55
CA ILE A 36 13.06 -5.27 9.83
C ILE A 36 11.82 -5.60 10.66
N LEU A 37 10.89 -4.66 10.82
CA LEU A 37 9.65 -4.90 11.55
C LEU A 37 8.78 -5.98 10.87
N GLY A 38 8.72 -6.01 9.54
CA GLY A 38 8.04 -7.06 8.80
C GLY A 38 8.64 -8.45 9.05
N TYR A 39 9.96 -8.54 9.10
CA TYR A 39 10.65 -9.79 9.46
C TYR A 39 10.33 -10.22 10.90
N LEU A 40 10.37 -9.29 11.86
CA LEU A 40 10.02 -9.58 13.26
C LEU A 40 8.57 -10.06 13.38
N ARG A 41 7.64 -9.40 12.70
CA ARG A 41 6.23 -9.84 12.63
C ARG A 41 6.13 -11.28 12.13
N ASP A 42 6.76 -11.59 11.01
CA ASP A 42 6.69 -12.93 10.41
C ASP A 42 7.32 -13.98 11.32
N PHE A 43 8.38 -13.61 12.04
CA PHE A 43 9.02 -14.46 13.04
C PHE A 43 8.08 -14.74 14.23
N PHE A 44 7.41 -13.73 14.77
CA PHE A 44 6.43 -13.95 15.86
C PHE A 44 5.22 -14.77 15.38
N ILE A 45 4.70 -14.50 14.19
CA ILE A 45 3.63 -15.31 13.61
C ILE A 45 4.05 -16.78 13.52
N ALA A 46 5.26 -17.07 13.07
CA ALA A 46 5.78 -18.44 12.97
C ALA A 46 5.92 -19.13 14.35
N ILE A 47 6.31 -18.38 15.38
CA ILE A 47 6.42 -18.93 16.75
C ILE A 47 5.05 -19.21 17.35
N TYR A 48 4.10 -18.27 17.24
CA TYR A 48 2.81 -18.37 17.93
C TYR A 48 1.81 -19.26 17.19
N ILE A 49 1.79 -19.22 15.87
CA ILE A 49 0.85 -20.02 15.06
C ILE A 49 1.44 -21.41 14.75
N GLY A 50 2.78 -21.51 14.69
CA GLY A 50 3.48 -22.78 14.42
C GLY A 50 3.28 -23.24 12.98
N SER A 51 3.29 -24.59 12.81
CA SER A 51 3.04 -25.27 11.53
C SER A 51 1.79 -26.14 11.64
N GLY A 52 0.92 -26.11 10.64
CA GLY A 52 -0.27 -26.95 10.60
C GLY A 52 -1.47 -26.30 9.86
N PRO A 53 -2.64 -26.95 9.90
CA PRO A 53 -3.82 -26.50 9.18
C PRO A 53 -4.25 -25.06 9.50
N ILE A 54 -4.05 -24.64 10.76
CA ILE A 54 -4.37 -23.27 11.22
C ILE A 54 -3.41 -22.26 10.58
N ALA A 55 -2.11 -22.56 10.56
CA ALA A 55 -1.09 -21.74 9.94
C ALA A 55 -1.36 -21.57 8.43
N ASP A 56 -1.66 -22.67 7.76
CA ASP A 56 -1.97 -22.65 6.33
C ASP A 56 -3.20 -21.79 6.02
N ALA A 57 -4.29 -21.94 6.79
CA ALA A 57 -5.49 -21.14 6.65
C ALA A 57 -5.21 -19.65 6.89
N PHE A 58 -4.42 -19.33 7.92
CA PHE A 58 -4.00 -17.96 8.22
C PHE A 58 -3.16 -17.37 7.09
N PHE A 59 -2.16 -18.10 6.58
CA PHE A 59 -1.31 -17.59 5.51
C PHE A 59 -2.08 -17.37 4.20
N VAL A 60 -3.06 -18.22 3.89
CA VAL A 60 -3.96 -17.99 2.74
C VAL A 60 -4.77 -16.73 2.95
N ALA A 61 -5.41 -16.59 4.11
CA ALA A 61 -6.23 -15.42 4.44
C ALA A 61 -5.43 -14.11 4.42
N PHE A 62 -4.19 -14.13 4.89
CA PHE A 62 -3.31 -12.96 4.91
C PHE A 62 -2.69 -12.64 3.54
N ARG A 63 -2.42 -13.66 2.73
CA ARG A 63 -1.82 -13.50 1.39
C ARG A 63 -2.71 -12.71 0.45
N ILE A 64 -4.01 -12.90 0.51
CA ILE A 64 -4.99 -12.31 -0.40
C ILE A 64 -4.98 -10.78 -0.33
N PRO A 65 -5.27 -10.14 0.82
CA PRO A 65 -5.23 -8.68 0.94
C PRO A 65 -3.84 -8.11 0.63
N ASN A 66 -2.78 -8.84 0.99
CA ASN A 66 -1.41 -8.41 0.75
C ASN A 66 -1.04 -8.40 -0.75
N THR A 67 -1.58 -9.32 -1.54
CA THR A 67 -1.41 -9.31 -3.01
C THR A 67 -2.11 -8.09 -3.62
N PHE A 68 -3.33 -7.79 -3.21
CA PHE A 68 -4.03 -6.58 -3.66
C PHE A 68 -3.33 -5.30 -3.20
N ARG A 69 -2.79 -5.29 -1.97
CA ARG A 69 -1.95 -4.18 -1.50
C ARG A 69 -0.80 -3.88 -2.45
N ARG A 70 -0.12 -4.90 -2.97
CA ARG A 70 0.98 -4.73 -3.93
C ARG A 70 0.50 -4.11 -5.24
N LEU A 71 -0.65 -4.50 -5.75
CA LEU A 71 -1.23 -3.91 -6.96
C LEU A 71 -1.51 -2.42 -6.79
N PHE A 72 -2.11 -2.03 -5.66
CA PHE A 72 -2.47 -0.63 -5.40
C PHE A 72 -1.29 0.22 -4.90
N SER A 73 -0.43 -0.33 -4.03
CA SER A 73 0.63 0.43 -3.36
C SER A 73 1.95 0.49 -4.12
N GLU A 74 2.32 -0.57 -4.83
CA GLU A 74 3.69 -0.75 -5.31
C GLU A 74 3.90 -0.40 -6.79
N GLY A 75 2.87 0.01 -7.55
CA GLY A 75 3.20 0.33 -8.92
C GLY A 75 2.09 0.88 -9.80
N THR A 76 1.10 0.10 -10.14
CA THR A 76 0.18 0.42 -11.24
C THR A 76 -0.65 1.67 -10.96
N PHE A 77 -1.23 1.77 -9.75
CA PHE A 77 -2.04 2.93 -9.37
C PHE A 77 -1.20 4.21 -9.30
N ASN A 78 -0.07 4.18 -8.60
CA ASN A 78 0.81 5.34 -8.45
C ASN A 78 1.38 5.80 -9.80
N ALA A 79 1.75 4.88 -10.68
CA ALA A 79 2.27 5.19 -12.01
C ALA A 79 1.26 5.92 -12.89
N ALA A 80 -0.03 5.61 -12.75
CA ALA A 80 -1.10 6.27 -13.49
C ALA A 80 -1.59 7.56 -12.80
N PHE A 81 -1.78 7.51 -11.48
CA PHE A 81 -2.39 8.60 -10.72
C PHE A 81 -1.47 9.82 -10.59
N ILE A 82 -0.20 9.61 -10.19
CA ILE A 82 0.71 10.73 -9.89
C ILE A 82 0.91 11.67 -11.09
N PRO A 83 1.20 11.19 -12.31
CA PRO A 83 1.35 12.09 -13.47
C PRO A 83 0.06 12.83 -13.79
N SER A 84 -1.09 12.14 -13.76
CA SER A 84 -2.40 12.73 -14.07
C SER A 84 -2.78 13.80 -13.05
N TYR A 85 -2.65 13.49 -11.75
CA TYR A 85 -2.90 14.44 -10.67
C TYR A 85 -1.97 15.67 -10.76
N THR A 86 -0.67 15.44 -10.99
CA THR A 86 0.31 16.52 -11.11
C THR A 86 -0.05 17.46 -12.29
N ASN A 87 -0.44 16.89 -13.43
CA ASN A 87 -0.85 17.66 -14.59
C ASN A 87 -2.09 18.53 -14.31
N GLU A 88 -3.12 17.97 -13.66
CA GLU A 88 -4.30 18.74 -13.27
C GLU A 88 -3.97 19.83 -12.22
N ASN A 89 -3.11 19.51 -11.26
CA ASN A 89 -2.68 20.45 -10.22
C ASN A 89 -1.83 21.60 -10.78
N LEU A 90 -1.10 21.39 -11.89
CA LEU A 90 -0.38 22.46 -12.61
C LEU A 90 -1.32 23.43 -13.32
N LYS A 91 -2.50 22.98 -13.80
CA LYS A 91 -3.52 23.87 -14.39
C LYS A 91 -4.10 24.81 -13.34
N SER A 92 -4.54 24.26 -12.21
CA SER A 92 -4.94 25.01 -11.01
C SER A 92 -5.04 24.07 -9.81
N LYS A 93 -4.83 24.60 -8.59
CA LYS A 93 -5.04 23.84 -7.35
C LYS A 93 -6.49 23.32 -7.22
N LYS A 94 -7.45 24.05 -7.78
CA LYS A 94 -8.86 23.64 -7.80
C LYS A 94 -9.09 22.45 -8.73
N ALA A 95 -8.48 22.44 -9.91
CA ALA A 95 -8.57 21.30 -10.83
C ALA A 95 -7.93 20.05 -10.26
N GLY A 96 -6.74 20.17 -9.64
CA GLY A 96 -6.10 19.05 -8.95
C GLY A 96 -6.95 18.47 -7.81
N LYS A 97 -7.62 19.35 -7.03
CA LYS A 97 -8.53 18.91 -5.96
C LYS A 97 -9.74 18.16 -6.54
N ILE A 98 -10.42 18.73 -7.53
CA ILE A 98 -11.58 18.06 -8.17
C ILE A 98 -11.17 16.70 -8.70
N PHE A 99 -10.05 16.61 -9.45
CA PHE A 99 -9.56 15.34 -9.97
C PHE A 99 -9.29 14.31 -8.87
N SER A 100 -8.65 14.73 -7.75
CA SER A 100 -8.39 13.80 -6.64
C SER A 100 -9.67 13.35 -5.95
N ASP A 101 -10.65 14.22 -5.78
CA ASP A 101 -11.94 13.89 -5.16
C ASP A 101 -12.74 12.92 -6.06
N ASP A 102 -12.73 13.11 -7.38
CA ASP A 102 -13.38 12.23 -8.35
C ASP A 102 -12.74 10.83 -8.36
N VAL A 103 -11.41 10.76 -8.38
CA VAL A 103 -10.66 9.50 -8.32
C VAL A 103 -10.90 8.80 -6.98
N LEU A 104 -10.92 9.52 -5.86
CA LEU A 104 -11.21 8.96 -4.54
C LEU A 104 -12.62 8.35 -4.48
N ASN A 105 -13.62 9.07 -4.97
CA ASN A 105 -15.00 8.60 -4.99
C ASN A 105 -15.13 7.34 -5.86
N LEU A 106 -14.54 7.34 -7.06
CA LEU A 106 -14.52 6.17 -7.94
C LEU A 106 -13.83 4.97 -7.27
N LEU A 107 -12.68 5.21 -6.63
CA LEU A 107 -11.93 4.17 -5.92
C LEU A 107 -12.74 3.56 -4.78
N ILE A 108 -13.40 4.39 -3.95
CA ILE A 108 -14.22 3.92 -2.83
C ILE A 108 -15.39 3.08 -3.35
N VAL A 109 -16.13 3.57 -4.34
CA VAL A 109 -17.28 2.83 -4.92
C VAL A 109 -16.82 1.51 -5.51
N PHE A 110 -15.75 1.51 -6.30
CA PHE A 110 -15.18 0.30 -6.89
C PHE A 110 -14.76 -0.71 -5.82
N LEU A 111 -14.03 -0.27 -4.79
CA LEU A 111 -13.56 -1.14 -3.72
C LEU A 111 -14.71 -1.70 -2.87
N LEU A 112 -15.74 -0.90 -2.59
CA LEU A 112 -16.93 -1.37 -1.85
C LEU A 112 -17.65 -2.45 -2.64
N ILE A 113 -17.87 -2.24 -3.94
CA ILE A 113 -18.49 -3.25 -4.82
C ILE A 113 -17.61 -4.51 -4.86
N LEU A 114 -16.30 -4.35 -5.06
CA LEU A 114 -15.35 -5.47 -5.12
C LEU A 114 -15.37 -6.30 -3.83
N VAL A 115 -15.25 -5.63 -2.67
CA VAL A 115 -15.28 -6.30 -1.37
C VAL A 115 -16.61 -7.00 -1.18
N PHE A 116 -17.74 -6.36 -1.46
CA PHE A 116 -19.07 -6.94 -1.34
C PHE A 116 -19.24 -8.20 -2.20
N VAL A 117 -18.83 -8.13 -3.47
CA VAL A 117 -18.92 -9.28 -4.41
C VAL A 117 -18.03 -10.43 -3.95
N ILE A 118 -16.79 -10.15 -3.56
CA ILE A 118 -15.87 -11.19 -3.10
C ILE A 118 -16.32 -11.80 -1.77
N GLU A 119 -16.88 -11.02 -0.85
CA GLU A 119 -17.46 -11.54 0.40
C GLU A 119 -18.57 -12.57 0.16
N ILE A 120 -19.44 -12.34 -0.83
CA ILE A 120 -20.47 -13.30 -1.24
C ILE A 120 -19.82 -14.54 -1.85
N LEU A 121 -18.84 -14.35 -2.72
CA LEU A 121 -18.16 -15.41 -3.45
C LEU A 121 -16.97 -16.01 -2.68
N MET A 122 -16.80 -15.69 -1.39
CA MET A 122 -15.60 -16.06 -0.62
C MET A 122 -15.25 -17.56 -0.68
N PRO A 123 -16.18 -18.51 -0.57
CA PRO A 123 -15.84 -19.93 -0.65
C PRO A 123 -15.16 -20.31 -1.97
N TRP A 124 -15.69 -19.79 -3.09
CA TRP A 124 -15.13 -20.01 -4.42
C TRP A 124 -13.77 -19.32 -4.59
N PHE A 125 -13.65 -18.14 -4.02
CA PHE A 125 -12.44 -17.34 -4.09
C PHE A 125 -11.29 -18.00 -3.32
N VAL A 126 -11.54 -18.54 -2.13
CA VAL A 126 -10.54 -19.29 -1.36
C VAL A 126 -10.13 -20.58 -2.08
N LEU A 127 -11.08 -21.32 -2.66
CA LEU A 127 -10.79 -22.52 -3.44
C LEU A 127 -9.98 -22.22 -4.71
N LEU A 128 -10.17 -21.07 -5.34
CA LEU A 128 -9.38 -20.64 -6.49
C LEU A 128 -7.90 -20.43 -6.12
N ILE A 129 -7.64 -19.92 -4.93
CA ILE A 129 -6.29 -19.59 -4.46
C ILE A 129 -5.60 -20.78 -3.80
N ALA A 130 -6.38 -21.59 -3.08
CA ALA A 130 -5.91 -22.77 -2.35
C ALA A 130 -6.76 -24.01 -2.69
N PRO A 131 -6.67 -24.55 -3.92
CA PRO A 131 -7.49 -25.67 -4.36
C PRO A 131 -7.29 -26.94 -3.52
N GLY A 132 -6.10 -27.14 -2.94
CA GLY A 132 -5.80 -28.27 -2.07
C GLY A 132 -6.58 -28.26 -0.72
N PHE A 133 -7.26 -27.16 -0.37
CA PHE A 133 -8.10 -27.13 0.85
C PHE A 133 -9.44 -27.84 0.67
N LYS A 134 -9.81 -28.20 -0.56
CA LYS A 134 -11.02 -28.98 -0.85
C LYS A 134 -11.05 -30.35 -0.15
N GLU A 135 -9.88 -30.93 0.10
CA GLU A 135 -9.74 -32.26 0.73
C GLU A 135 -9.91 -32.22 2.26
N ASN A 136 -9.88 -31.02 2.87
CA ASN A 136 -10.04 -30.84 4.32
C ASN A 136 -11.05 -29.74 4.60
N SER A 137 -12.29 -30.13 4.92
CA SER A 137 -13.42 -29.21 5.16
C SER A 137 -13.15 -28.21 6.27
N ASP A 138 -12.55 -28.65 7.37
CA ASP A 138 -12.30 -27.80 8.55
C ASP A 138 -11.26 -26.70 8.22
N LYS A 139 -10.22 -27.07 7.48
CA LYS A 139 -9.20 -26.15 7.00
C LYS A 139 -9.78 -25.13 6.02
N LEU A 140 -10.64 -25.58 5.12
CA LEU A 140 -11.31 -24.71 4.15
C LEU A 140 -12.24 -23.72 4.87
N GLU A 141 -13.08 -24.19 5.78
CA GLU A 141 -14.00 -23.36 6.55
C GLU A 141 -13.25 -22.28 7.35
N LEU A 142 -12.17 -22.70 8.04
CA LEU A 142 -11.32 -21.78 8.78
C LEU A 142 -10.69 -20.72 7.85
N ALA A 143 -10.18 -21.11 6.68
CA ALA A 143 -9.61 -20.20 5.71
C ALA A 143 -10.65 -19.22 5.18
N ILE A 144 -11.88 -19.65 4.87
CA ILE A 144 -12.97 -18.79 4.46
C ILE A 144 -13.30 -17.77 5.55
N LYS A 145 -13.45 -18.22 6.80
CA LYS A 145 -13.76 -17.36 7.95
C LYS A 145 -12.68 -16.30 8.18
N LEU A 146 -11.41 -16.70 8.17
CA LEU A 146 -10.29 -15.79 8.36
C LEU A 146 -10.18 -14.81 7.18
N THR A 147 -10.39 -15.26 5.94
CA THR A 147 -10.33 -14.41 4.76
C THR A 147 -11.44 -13.37 4.78
N ARG A 148 -12.65 -13.72 5.17
CA ARG A 148 -13.76 -12.75 5.35
C ARG A 148 -13.42 -11.66 6.35
N ILE A 149 -12.73 -11.97 7.44
CA ILE A 149 -12.31 -10.97 8.43
C ILE A 149 -11.21 -10.06 7.87
N THR A 150 -10.28 -10.62 7.10
CA THR A 150 -9.11 -9.88 6.60
C THR A 150 -9.37 -9.14 5.29
N PHE A 151 -10.31 -9.59 4.47
CA PHE A 151 -10.53 -9.03 3.13
C PHE A 151 -10.96 -7.55 3.12
N PRO A 152 -11.84 -7.07 4.03
CA PRO A 152 -12.18 -5.65 4.14
C PRO A 152 -10.99 -4.71 4.40
N PHE A 153 -9.86 -5.24 4.90
CA PHE A 153 -8.60 -4.50 5.04
C PHE A 153 -8.10 -3.91 3.71
N LEU A 154 -8.51 -4.50 2.58
CA LEU A 154 -8.23 -3.99 1.25
C LEU A 154 -8.68 -2.53 1.05
N LEU A 155 -9.82 -2.14 1.62
CA LEU A 155 -10.31 -0.75 1.58
C LEU A 155 -9.31 0.20 2.22
N PHE A 156 -8.88 -0.10 3.45
CA PHE A 156 -7.97 0.76 4.21
C PHE A 156 -6.59 0.87 3.56
N VAL A 157 -6.07 -0.24 3.06
CA VAL A 157 -4.75 -0.24 2.42
C VAL A 157 -4.75 0.51 1.08
N SER A 158 -5.84 0.40 0.31
CA SER A 158 -6.00 1.12 -0.95
C SER A 158 -6.16 2.63 -0.73
N LEU A 159 -6.95 3.04 0.28
CA LEU A 159 -7.07 4.44 0.68
C LEU A 159 -5.74 5.00 1.18
N SER A 160 -5.02 4.26 2.00
CA SER A 160 -3.67 4.64 2.46
C SER A 160 -2.72 4.86 1.28
N SER A 161 -2.78 4.00 0.26
CA SER A 161 -1.99 4.14 -0.97
C SER A 161 -2.37 5.36 -1.78
N PHE A 162 -3.66 5.66 -1.89
CA PHE A 162 -4.16 6.87 -2.56
C PHE A 162 -3.63 8.14 -1.89
N PHE A 163 -3.77 8.27 -0.57
CA PHE A 163 -3.24 9.42 0.15
C PHE A 163 -1.71 9.50 0.11
N SER A 164 -1.03 8.36 0.13
CA SER A 164 0.43 8.30 -0.05
C SER A 164 0.85 8.80 -1.44
N ALA A 165 0.08 8.49 -2.49
CA ALA A 165 0.33 9.00 -3.84
C ALA A 165 0.21 10.54 -3.92
N ILE A 166 -0.80 11.13 -3.27
CA ILE A 166 -0.95 12.58 -3.17
C ILE A 166 0.25 13.19 -2.42
N LEU A 167 0.65 12.62 -1.28
CA LEU A 167 1.80 13.10 -0.51
C LEU A 167 3.10 13.02 -1.33
N ASN A 168 3.29 11.94 -2.07
CA ASN A 168 4.46 11.77 -2.95
C ASN A 168 4.48 12.80 -4.09
N SER A 169 3.33 13.14 -4.67
CA SER A 169 3.24 14.18 -5.70
C SER A 169 3.62 15.57 -5.18
N HIS A 170 3.49 15.78 -3.87
CA HIS A 170 3.92 16.99 -3.17
C HIS A 170 5.32 16.88 -2.53
N ASN A 171 6.11 15.88 -2.91
CA ASN A 171 7.46 15.60 -2.37
C ASN A 171 7.48 15.31 -0.85
N LYS A 172 6.38 14.88 -0.25
CA LYS A 172 6.28 14.51 1.17
C LYS A 172 6.47 13.00 1.38
N PHE A 173 7.61 12.49 0.95
CA PHE A 173 7.92 11.05 0.94
C PHE A 173 8.00 10.42 2.34
N GLY A 174 8.40 11.17 3.36
CA GLY A 174 8.53 10.65 4.74
C GLY A 174 7.22 10.15 5.32
N ALA A 175 6.13 10.90 5.17
CA ALA A 175 4.82 10.50 5.68
C ALA A 175 4.27 9.27 4.94
N ALA A 176 4.46 9.21 3.61
CA ALA A 176 4.03 8.08 2.80
C ALA A 176 4.79 6.79 3.16
N SER A 177 6.10 6.89 3.43
CA SER A 177 6.94 5.74 3.79
C SER A 177 6.79 5.28 5.24
N ALA A 178 6.16 6.06 6.12
CA ALA A 178 5.88 5.68 7.50
C ALA A 178 4.70 4.71 7.63
N ALA A 179 3.74 4.72 6.70
CA ALA A 179 2.54 3.88 6.77
C ALA A 179 2.82 2.38 6.93
N PRO A 180 3.77 1.75 6.20
CA PRO A 180 4.11 0.35 6.40
C PRO A 180 4.76 0.05 7.75
N ILE A 181 5.46 1.01 8.35
CA ILE A 181 6.06 0.86 9.69
C ILE A 181 4.96 0.74 10.73
N ILE A 182 3.99 1.67 10.69
CA ILE A 182 2.84 1.69 11.58
C ILE A 182 2.07 0.37 11.46
N LEU A 183 1.80 -0.08 10.24
CA LEU A 183 1.13 -1.35 9.99
C LEU A 183 1.86 -2.52 10.65
N ASN A 184 3.18 -2.64 10.49
CA ASN A 184 3.95 -3.71 11.07
C ASN A 184 3.96 -3.67 12.61
N ILE A 185 3.99 -2.47 13.22
CA ILE A 185 3.90 -2.32 14.69
C ILE A 185 2.56 -2.83 15.21
N PHE A 186 1.45 -2.56 14.52
CA PHE A 186 0.12 -3.04 14.93
C PHE A 186 -0.09 -4.54 14.69
N LEU A 187 0.72 -5.16 13.83
CA LEU A 187 0.62 -6.59 13.52
C LEU A 187 1.58 -7.47 14.35
N ILE A 188 2.49 -6.86 15.10
CA ILE A 188 3.36 -7.53 16.09
C ILE A 188 2.65 -7.63 17.43
#